data_390e97580cef0e2051a515c43decefbe
#
_entry.id   390e97580cef0e2051a515c43decefbe
#
_cell.length_a   1.000
_cell.length_b   1.000
_cell.length_c   1.000
_cell.angle_alpha   90.00
_cell.angle_beta   90.00
_cell.angle_gamma   90.00
#
_symmetry.space_group_name_H-M   'P 1'
#
loop_
_entity.id
_entity.type
_entity.pdbx_description
1 polymer ?
#
loop_
_entity_poly.entity_id
_entity_poly.type
_entity_poly.pdbx_seq_one_letter_code
_entity_poly.pdbx_strand_id
1 'polypeptide(L)'
;MKINYIIFLLGSFLIIFGSNFFFSNTEAEKVKQNNSSQESSEFNLSEDTYEISDNKIEQFEAKNKSDHIKFSNNLIEGEVSLIGGSINNTKLKKYFAKPDSNQMINILNDREYFSQLIIKAKDLNIDTNIRFDKIIKKDSNEILIGKNLGNKEILIRYLIPEDSYSITREIIVKNNSSKNFIFRFFEESIGEVLAQEYYDFGYYNGDEVENIDSTPSEPKKEIDDISWFGFSKKYFLVANLIETAGEKTLKYEKKSTNLLRTVLSHKTINLLGNGQY
;
A
#
# COMPACT_ATOMS: atom_id res chain seq x y z
N MET A 1 17.24 -0.54 49.57
CA MET A 1 16.64 -1.07 48.32
C MET A 1 15.26 -0.51 47.94
N LYS A 2 14.59 0.31 48.78
CA LYS A 2 13.22 0.79 48.48
C LYS A 2 13.15 2.16 47.77
N ILE A 3 14.17 3.00 47.87
CA ILE A 3 14.16 4.36 47.28
C ILE A 3 14.32 4.32 45.74
N ASN A 4 15.16 3.47 45.22
CA ASN A 4 15.40 3.40 43.77
C ASN A 4 14.18 2.87 42.99
N TYR A 5 13.34 2.05 43.63
CA TYR A 5 12.10 1.56 43.02
C TYR A 5 11.04 2.66 42.88
N ILE A 6 10.96 3.54 43.89
CA ILE A 6 10.03 4.68 43.89
C ILE A 6 10.44 5.71 42.83
N ILE A 7 11.74 5.96 42.67
CA ILE A 7 12.29 6.87 41.65
C ILE A 7 12.03 6.34 40.24
N PHE A 8 12.21 5.02 40.03
CA PHE A 8 11.93 4.39 38.76
C PHE A 8 10.43 4.43 38.42
N LEU A 9 9.54 4.19 39.38
CA LEU A 9 8.09 4.24 39.23
C LEU A 9 7.57 5.65 38.95
N LEU A 10 8.11 6.66 39.63
CA LEU A 10 7.83 8.08 39.38
C LEU A 10 8.37 8.54 38.02
N GLY A 11 9.54 8.08 37.60
CA GLY A 11 10.09 8.36 36.27
C GLY A 11 9.27 7.77 35.15
N SER A 12 8.83 6.53 35.29
CA SER A 12 7.95 5.86 34.31
C SER A 12 6.59 6.56 34.20
N PHE A 13 6.03 6.99 35.31
CA PHE A 13 4.77 7.72 35.34
C PHE A 13 4.86 9.09 34.66
N LEU A 14 5.98 9.82 34.85
CA LEU A 14 6.24 11.10 34.19
C LEU A 14 6.43 10.94 32.66
N ILE A 15 7.05 9.87 32.21
CA ILE A 15 7.20 9.60 30.76
C ILE A 15 5.85 9.27 30.12
N ILE A 16 5.02 8.44 30.77
CA ILE A 16 3.72 8.03 30.23
C ILE A 16 2.72 9.19 30.24
N PHE A 17 2.67 9.98 31.30
CA PHE A 17 1.72 11.11 31.39
C PHE A 17 2.26 12.39 30.75
N GLY A 18 3.59 12.62 30.77
CA GLY A 18 4.21 13.77 30.10
C GLY A 18 4.09 13.70 28.58
N SER A 19 4.20 12.53 27.98
CA SER A 19 4.02 12.38 26.54
C SER A 19 2.62 12.77 26.08
N ASN A 20 1.57 12.38 26.81
CA ASN A 20 0.19 12.78 26.49
C ASN A 20 -0.06 14.30 26.61
N PHE A 21 0.70 15.00 27.47
CA PHE A 21 0.53 16.44 27.64
C PHE A 21 1.28 17.26 26.57
N PHE A 22 2.39 16.74 26.05
CA PHE A 22 3.16 17.40 24.99
C PHE A 22 2.62 17.17 23.59
N PHE A 23 1.91 16.06 23.35
CA PHE A 23 1.33 15.76 22.03
C PHE A 23 -0.12 16.22 21.86
N SER A 24 -0.81 16.69 22.91
CA SER A 24 -2.20 17.17 22.84
C SER A 24 -2.36 18.65 22.48
N ASN A 25 -1.28 19.42 22.32
CA ASN A 25 -1.31 20.85 22.01
C ASN A 25 -0.88 21.22 20.60
N THR A 26 -1.03 20.32 19.63
CA THR A 26 -1.06 20.73 18.22
C THR A 26 -2.51 21.04 17.87
N GLU A 27 -2.92 22.27 18.10
CA GLU A 27 -4.18 22.81 17.56
C GLU A 27 -4.13 22.65 16.04
N ALA A 28 -4.87 21.67 15.54
CA ALA A 28 -5.23 21.64 14.13
C ALA A 28 -6.07 22.90 13.85
N GLU A 29 -5.55 23.84 13.07
CA GLU A 29 -6.29 24.97 12.55
C GLU A 29 -7.53 24.40 11.85
N LYS A 30 -8.70 24.62 12.47
CA LYS A 30 -10.00 24.36 11.87
C LYS A 30 -10.17 25.34 10.72
N VAL A 31 -9.87 24.88 9.51
CA VAL A 31 -10.33 25.52 8.29
C VAL A 31 -11.85 25.52 8.37
N LYS A 32 -12.43 26.70 8.56
CA LYS A 32 -13.87 26.90 8.48
C LYS A 32 -14.34 26.56 7.06
N GLN A 33 -14.88 25.37 6.88
CA GLN A 33 -15.68 25.05 5.70
C GLN A 33 -16.94 25.90 5.75
N ASN A 34 -17.02 26.89 4.88
CA ASN A 34 -18.27 27.56 4.53
C ASN A 34 -19.17 26.53 3.84
N ASN A 35 -20.13 26.00 4.56
CA ASN A 35 -21.24 25.25 3.98
C ASN A 35 -22.10 26.20 3.15
N SER A 36 -21.82 26.33 1.86
CA SER A 36 -22.82 26.69 0.89
C SER A 36 -23.52 25.40 0.48
N SER A 37 -24.75 25.24 0.93
CA SER A 37 -25.69 24.20 0.49
C SER A 37 -25.95 24.36 -1.01
N GLN A 38 -25.12 23.72 -1.83
CA GLN A 38 -25.48 23.36 -3.19
C GLN A 38 -25.93 21.90 -3.15
N GLU A 39 -27.14 21.67 -3.64
CA GLU A 39 -27.70 20.36 -3.89
C GLU A 39 -26.64 19.47 -4.57
N SER A 40 -26.00 18.63 -3.78
CA SER A 40 -25.20 17.55 -4.29
C SER A 40 -26.20 16.53 -4.86
N SER A 41 -26.39 16.52 -6.19
CA SER A 41 -26.83 15.30 -6.84
C SER A 41 -25.87 14.20 -6.36
N GLU A 42 -26.35 13.31 -5.49
CA GLU A 42 -25.63 12.13 -5.03
C GLU A 42 -25.20 11.37 -6.26
N PHE A 43 -23.95 11.56 -6.63
CA PHE A 43 -23.30 10.75 -7.63
C PHE A 43 -22.86 9.48 -6.93
N ASN A 44 -23.84 8.59 -6.72
CA ASN A 44 -23.55 7.21 -6.37
C ASN A 44 -22.78 6.59 -7.54
N LEU A 45 -21.44 6.62 -7.46
CA LEU A 45 -20.72 5.47 -7.94
C LEU A 45 -21.30 4.34 -7.10
N SER A 46 -22.29 3.59 -7.66
CA SER A 46 -22.86 2.43 -7.01
C SER A 46 -21.73 1.69 -6.30
N GLU A 47 -22.03 1.09 -5.17
CA GLU A 47 -21.14 0.18 -4.45
C GLU A 47 -20.75 -1.01 -5.36
N ASP A 48 -20.46 -0.74 -6.62
CA ASP A 48 -19.93 -1.66 -7.58
C ASP A 48 -18.62 -2.16 -6.97
N THR A 49 -18.82 -3.17 -6.14
CA THR A 49 -17.76 -4.09 -5.76
C THR A 49 -16.91 -4.25 -6.99
N TYR A 50 -15.63 -3.90 -6.90
CA TYR A 50 -14.68 -4.23 -7.93
C TYR A 50 -14.74 -5.74 -8.11
N GLU A 51 -15.60 -6.20 -9.03
CA GLU A 51 -15.61 -7.58 -9.44
C GLU A 51 -14.28 -7.84 -10.12
N ILE A 52 -13.48 -8.59 -9.42
CA ILE A 52 -12.17 -9.02 -9.84
C ILE A 52 -12.40 -9.97 -11.02
N SER A 53 -12.44 -9.45 -12.24
CA SER A 53 -12.56 -10.29 -13.42
C SER A 53 -11.27 -11.08 -13.62
N ASP A 54 -11.39 -12.40 -13.71
CA ASP A 54 -10.26 -13.33 -13.87
C ASP A 54 -9.40 -13.04 -15.11
N ASN A 55 -9.97 -12.36 -16.10
CA ASN A 55 -9.32 -12.09 -17.39
C ASN A 55 -8.14 -11.08 -17.32
N LYS A 56 -7.92 -10.38 -16.19
CA LYS A 56 -6.86 -9.37 -16.08
C LYS A 56 -5.52 -9.91 -15.58
N ILE A 57 -5.46 -11.12 -15.04
CA ILE A 57 -4.22 -11.70 -14.48
C ILE A 57 -3.34 -12.31 -15.57
N GLU A 58 -3.93 -12.88 -16.63
CA GLU A 58 -3.16 -13.43 -17.75
C GLU A 58 -2.29 -12.40 -18.49
N GLN A 59 -2.62 -11.11 -18.39
CA GLN A 59 -1.80 -10.04 -18.97
C GLN A 59 -0.51 -9.73 -18.18
N PHE A 60 -0.37 -10.28 -16.97
CA PHE A 60 0.82 -10.07 -16.15
C PHE A 60 2.01 -10.94 -16.56
N GLU A 61 1.78 -12.05 -17.26
CA GLU A 61 2.84 -12.99 -17.66
C GLU A 61 3.72 -12.50 -18.82
N ALA A 62 3.27 -11.54 -19.59
CA ALA A 62 4.07 -10.95 -20.68
C ALA A 62 4.97 -9.82 -20.18
N LYS A 63 5.89 -10.15 -19.28
CA LYS A 63 6.86 -9.20 -18.72
C LYS A 63 7.96 -8.88 -19.73
N ASN A 64 7.84 -7.75 -20.43
CA ASN A 64 9.00 -7.13 -21.04
C ASN A 64 9.91 -6.61 -19.92
N LYS A 65 11.19 -7.00 -19.90
CA LYS A 65 12.21 -6.50 -18.94
C LYS A 65 12.32 -4.97 -18.90
N SER A 66 11.79 -4.27 -19.89
CA SER A 66 11.77 -2.80 -20.00
C SER A 66 10.77 -2.12 -19.06
N ASP A 67 9.87 -2.87 -18.42
CA ASP A 67 8.79 -2.32 -17.60
C ASP A 67 9.12 -2.24 -16.11
N HIS A 68 10.38 -2.47 -15.74
CA HIS A 68 10.83 -2.51 -14.36
C HIS A 68 11.98 -1.52 -14.10
N ILE A 69 11.90 -0.82 -12.99
CA ILE A 69 12.95 0.06 -12.46
C ILE A 69 13.58 -0.62 -11.27
N LYS A 70 14.86 -0.95 -11.35
CA LYS A 70 15.60 -1.54 -10.23
C LYS A 70 15.91 -0.49 -9.17
N PHE A 71 15.78 -0.89 -7.91
CA PHE A 71 16.25 -0.16 -6.75
C PHE A 71 17.15 -1.03 -5.87
N SER A 72 18.00 -0.39 -5.10
CA SER A 72 18.86 -1.07 -4.13
C SER A 72 19.34 -0.06 -3.09
N ASN A 73 19.29 -0.46 -1.82
CA ASN A 73 19.94 0.22 -0.71
C ASN A 73 20.90 -0.76 -0.01
N ASN A 74 21.36 -0.45 1.20
CA ASN A 74 22.30 -1.32 1.96
C ASN A 74 21.67 -2.63 2.43
N LEU A 75 20.34 -2.73 2.52
CA LEU A 75 19.62 -3.84 3.14
C LEU A 75 18.77 -4.65 2.17
N ILE A 76 18.22 -4.01 1.15
CA ILE A 76 17.30 -4.62 0.18
C ILE A 76 17.66 -4.25 -1.25
N GLU A 77 17.29 -5.09 -2.17
CA GLU A 77 17.22 -4.80 -3.61
C GLU A 77 15.88 -5.30 -4.16
N GLY A 78 15.38 -4.67 -5.21
CA GLY A 78 14.11 -5.06 -5.82
C GLY A 78 13.80 -4.27 -7.07
N GLU A 79 12.55 -4.35 -7.50
CA GLU A 79 12.07 -3.72 -8.73
C GLU A 79 10.73 -3.02 -8.48
N VAL A 80 10.57 -1.84 -9.07
CA VAL A 80 9.29 -1.14 -9.22
C VAL A 80 8.79 -1.38 -10.64
N SER A 81 7.60 -1.93 -10.78
CA SER A 81 6.94 -2.12 -12.07
C SER A 81 6.35 -0.80 -12.58
N LEU A 82 6.47 -0.53 -13.88
CA LEU A 82 5.73 0.57 -14.51
C LEU A 82 4.24 0.27 -14.69
N ILE A 83 3.81 -0.98 -14.45
CA ILE A 83 2.39 -1.35 -14.45
C ILE A 83 1.88 -1.24 -13.01
N GLY A 84 1.04 -0.23 -12.75
CA GLY A 84 0.47 0.04 -11.43
C GLY A 84 1.49 0.46 -10.36
N GLY A 85 2.77 0.59 -10.68
CA GLY A 85 3.80 0.93 -9.71
C GLY A 85 3.95 -0.12 -8.60
N SER A 86 3.79 -1.40 -8.86
CA SER A 86 3.96 -2.45 -7.84
C SER A 86 5.44 -2.69 -7.51
N ILE A 87 5.69 -3.16 -6.29
CA ILE A 87 7.02 -3.62 -5.85
C ILE A 87 7.08 -5.14 -6.02
N ASN A 88 8.16 -5.63 -6.61
CA ASN A 88 8.37 -7.06 -6.86
C ASN A 88 9.87 -7.43 -6.83
N ASN A 89 10.18 -8.71 -7.00
CA ASN A 89 11.56 -9.24 -7.02
C ASN A 89 12.44 -8.70 -5.89
N THR A 90 11.87 -8.59 -4.67
CA THR A 90 12.55 -7.98 -3.53
C THR A 90 13.36 -9.00 -2.75
N LYS A 91 14.64 -8.72 -2.52
CA LYS A 91 15.58 -9.57 -1.81
C LYS A 91 16.20 -8.85 -0.63
N LEU A 92 16.51 -9.65 0.40
CA LEU A 92 17.22 -9.20 1.61
C LEU A 92 18.71 -9.43 1.45
N LYS A 93 19.51 -8.36 1.39
CA LYS A 93 20.95 -8.43 1.10
C LYS A 93 21.79 -9.01 2.24
N LYS A 94 21.29 -8.97 3.48
CA LYS A 94 21.98 -9.49 4.67
C LYS A 94 21.53 -10.90 5.08
N TYR A 95 20.61 -11.52 4.32
CA TYR A 95 20.07 -12.83 4.66
C TYR A 95 20.18 -13.78 3.48
N PHE A 96 20.66 -15.00 3.74
CA PHE A 96 20.94 -16.01 2.73
C PHE A 96 20.08 -17.25 2.95
N ALA A 97 19.71 -17.92 1.86
CA ALA A 97 18.84 -19.10 1.88
C ALA A 97 19.47 -20.29 2.63
N LYS A 98 20.81 -20.36 2.65
CA LYS A 98 21.61 -21.35 3.39
C LYS A 98 22.87 -20.69 3.94
N PRO A 99 23.44 -21.18 5.06
CA PRO A 99 24.61 -20.57 5.71
C PRO A 99 25.81 -20.34 4.78
N ASP A 100 26.06 -21.26 3.84
CA ASP A 100 27.23 -21.24 2.93
C ASP A 100 26.83 -20.84 1.49
N SER A 101 25.66 -20.22 1.32
CA SER A 101 25.14 -19.83 0.02
C SER A 101 25.27 -18.33 -0.20
N ASN A 102 25.60 -17.90 -1.42
CA ASN A 102 25.50 -16.50 -1.84
C ASN A 102 24.09 -16.15 -2.34
N GLN A 103 23.12 -17.07 -2.21
CA GLN A 103 21.75 -16.83 -2.64
C GLN A 103 20.99 -16.04 -1.57
N MET A 104 20.76 -14.76 -1.82
CA MET A 104 19.94 -13.90 -0.97
C MET A 104 18.49 -14.43 -0.85
N ILE A 105 17.87 -14.20 0.29
CA ILE A 105 16.47 -14.55 0.49
C ILE A 105 15.61 -13.59 -0.35
N ASN A 106 14.76 -14.19 -1.17
CA ASN A 106 13.77 -13.48 -1.96
C ASN A 106 12.44 -13.42 -1.17
N ILE A 107 12.03 -12.22 -0.75
CA ILE A 107 10.79 -12.01 0.01
C ILE A 107 9.58 -11.71 -0.89
N LEU A 108 9.82 -11.25 -2.13
CA LEU A 108 8.84 -11.16 -3.19
C LEU A 108 9.45 -11.74 -4.45
N ASN A 109 9.02 -12.92 -4.87
CA ASN A 109 9.51 -13.56 -6.08
C ASN A 109 8.84 -13.01 -7.35
N ASP A 110 9.10 -13.60 -8.49
CA ASP A 110 8.59 -13.16 -9.79
C ASP A 110 7.07 -13.36 -10.01
N ARG A 111 6.43 -14.16 -9.16
CA ARG A 111 4.97 -14.39 -9.16
C ARG A 111 4.22 -13.48 -8.19
N GLU A 112 4.96 -12.79 -7.34
CA GLU A 112 4.44 -11.95 -6.28
C GLU A 112 4.68 -10.48 -6.59
N TYR A 113 3.73 -9.66 -6.18
CA TYR A 113 3.87 -8.21 -6.21
C TYR A 113 3.08 -7.56 -5.09
N PHE A 114 3.49 -6.36 -4.72
CA PHE A 114 2.89 -5.60 -3.62
C PHE A 114 2.44 -4.23 -4.08
N SER A 115 1.21 -3.85 -3.68
CA SER A 115 0.61 -2.52 -3.89
C SER A 115 0.57 -2.04 -5.34
N GLN A 116 0.03 -2.86 -6.25
CA GLN A 116 -0.25 -2.44 -7.62
C GLN A 116 -1.45 -1.50 -7.66
N LEU A 117 -1.26 -0.28 -8.16
CA LEU A 117 -2.31 0.74 -8.26
C LEU A 117 -3.26 0.47 -9.41
N ILE A 118 -4.56 0.49 -9.10
CA ILE A 118 -5.67 0.44 -10.04
C ILE A 118 -6.52 1.68 -9.79
N ILE A 119 -6.88 2.43 -10.84
CA ILE A 119 -7.76 3.61 -10.71
C ILE A 119 -9.04 3.37 -11.48
N LYS A 120 -10.16 3.72 -10.83
CA LYS A 120 -11.46 3.88 -11.47
C LYS A 120 -11.82 5.36 -11.51
N ALA A 121 -12.10 5.86 -12.71
CA ALA A 121 -12.52 7.25 -12.90
C ALA A 121 -13.52 7.32 -14.05
N LYS A 122 -14.76 7.73 -13.75
CA LYS A 122 -15.84 7.77 -14.74
C LYS A 122 -15.50 8.67 -15.93
N ASP A 123 -14.99 9.88 -15.63
CA ASP A 123 -14.68 10.91 -16.65
C ASP A 123 -13.58 10.49 -17.64
N LEU A 124 -12.80 9.48 -17.30
CA LEU A 124 -11.70 9.00 -18.13
C LEU A 124 -11.96 7.64 -18.75
N ASN A 125 -13.13 7.03 -18.44
CA ASN A 125 -13.46 5.65 -18.81
C ASN A 125 -12.30 4.67 -18.47
N ILE A 126 -11.63 4.93 -17.32
CA ILE A 126 -10.52 4.12 -16.84
C ILE A 126 -11.04 3.17 -15.77
N ASP A 127 -10.86 1.90 -16.01
CA ASP A 127 -11.09 0.81 -15.07
C ASP A 127 -9.99 -0.25 -15.25
N THR A 128 -8.75 0.15 -15.08
CA THR A 128 -7.62 -0.76 -15.31
C THR A 128 -6.38 -0.36 -14.52
N ASN A 129 -5.38 -1.25 -14.57
CA ASN A 129 -4.02 -0.96 -14.15
C ASN A 129 -3.45 0.20 -14.97
N ILE A 130 -2.85 1.17 -14.29
CA ILE A 130 -2.17 2.28 -14.96
C ILE A 130 -0.79 1.83 -15.38
N ARG A 131 -0.49 2.01 -16.67
CA ARG A 131 0.89 1.93 -17.15
C ARG A 131 1.52 3.31 -17.10
N PHE A 132 2.50 3.48 -16.22
CA PHE A 132 3.32 4.67 -16.13
C PHE A 132 4.29 4.72 -17.31
N ASP A 133 4.41 5.87 -17.95
CA ASP A 133 5.24 6.06 -19.15
C ASP A 133 6.36 7.08 -18.92
N LYS A 134 6.40 7.72 -17.77
CA LYS A 134 7.42 8.69 -17.40
C LYS A 134 8.19 8.25 -16.16
N ILE A 135 9.51 8.21 -16.29
CA ILE A 135 10.42 8.14 -15.15
C ILE A 135 10.91 9.58 -14.94
N ILE A 136 10.37 10.25 -13.91
CA ILE A 136 10.64 11.68 -13.67
C ILE A 136 11.92 11.84 -12.85
N LYS A 137 12.11 10.95 -11.85
CA LYS A 137 13.28 10.92 -11.01
C LYS A 137 13.68 9.48 -10.70
N LYS A 138 14.97 9.21 -10.74
CA LYS A 138 15.57 7.95 -10.31
C LYS A 138 16.94 8.23 -9.76
N ASP A 139 17.08 8.18 -8.45
CA ASP A 139 18.37 8.17 -7.76
C ASP A 139 18.44 7.00 -6.77
N SER A 140 19.48 6.96 -5.92
CA SER A 140 19.67 5.88 -4.94
C SER A 140 18.53 5.78 -3.92
N ASN A 141 17.90 6.91 -3.58
CA ASN A 141 16.97 7.01 -2.46
C ASN A 141 15.55 7.36 -2.89
N GLU A 142 15.33 7.66 -4.18
CA GLU A 142 14.02 8.09 -4.66
C GLU A 142 13.76 7.62 -6.10
N ILE A 143 12.54 7.11 -6.32
CA ILE A 143 11.99 6.85 -7.65
C ILE A 143 10.69 7.61 -7.76
N LEU A 144 10.52 8.39 -8.82
CA LEU A 144 9.29 9.08 -9.15
C LEU A 144 8.86 8.72 -10.56
N ILE A 145 7.71 8.05 -10.66
CA ILE A 145 7.09 7.67 -11.93
C ILE A 145 5.79 8.44 -12.14
N GLY A 146 5.42 8.67 -13.38
CA GLY A 146 4.24 9.48 -13.70
C GLY A 146 3.47 9.01 -14.92
N LYS A 147 2.20 9.39 -14.96
CA LYS A 147 1.27 9.22 -16.08
C LYS A 147 0.42 10.45 -16.27
N ASN A 148 0.38 10.98 -17.49
CA ASN A 148 -0.59 12.00 -17.86
C ASN A 148 -1.85 11.36 -18.44
N LEU A 149 -3.00 11.81 -17.96
CA LEU A 149 -4.33 11.40 -18.41
C LEU A 149 -5.11 12.68 -18.80
N GLY A 150 -4.82 13.23 -19.96
CA GLY A 150 -5.31 14.54 -20.39
C GLY A 150 -4.85 15.65 -19.44
N ASN A 151 -5.79 16.32 -18.78
CA ASN A 151 -5.52 17.39 -17.81
C ASN A 151 -5.29 16.86 -16.38
N LYS A 152 -5.08 15.59 -16.20
CA LYS A 152 -4.77 14.98 -14.92
C LYS A 152 -3.41 14.33 -14.97
N GLU A 153 -2.71 14.36 -13.84
CA GLU A 153 -1.42 13.69 -13.69
C GLU A 153 -1.47 12.79 -12.47
N ILE A 154 -1.03 11.55 -12.64
CA ILE A 154 -0.89 10.59 -11.55
C ILE A 154 0.58 10.28 -11.40
N LEU A 155 1.08 10.45 -10.18
CA LEU A 155 2.47 10.20 -9.82
C LEU A 155 2.52 9.16 -8.70
N ILE A 156 3.54 8.31 -8.72
CA ILE A 156 3.93 7.50 -7.56
C ILE A 156 5.38 7.83 -7.23
N ARG A 157 5.59 8.19 -5.97
CA ARG A 157 6.90 8.46 -5.39
C ARG A 157 7.26 7.34 -4.42
N TYR A 158 8.45 6.80 -4.57
CA TYR A 158 9.05 5.84 -3.65
C TYR A 158 10.25 6.50 -2.98
N LEU A 159 10.25 6.51 -1.64
CA LEU A 159 11.40 6.90 -0.85
C LEU A 159 12.01 5.62 -0.28
N ILE A 160 13.30 5.42 -0.55
CA ILE A 160 14.06 4.20 -0.25
C ILE A 160 15.27 4.59 0.60
N PRO A 161 15.10 4.73 1.92
CA PRO A 161 16.20 5.15 2.79
C PRO A 161 17.35 4.15 2.75
N GLU A 162 18.58 4.63 2.87
CA GLU A 162 19.80 3.85 2.65
C GLU A 162 19.94 2.67 3.61
N ASP A 163 19.57 2.84 4.87
CA ASP A 163 19.68 1.82 5.92
C ASP A 163 18.32 1.40 6.49
N SER A 164 17.33 1.20 5.62
CA SER A 164 15.98 0.79 6.01
C SER A 164 15.48 -0.39 5.19
N TYR A 165 14.67 -1.26 5.81
CA TYR A 165 13.86 -2.27 5.14
C TYR A 165 12.52 -1.70 4.67
N SER A 166 12.14 -0.49 5.09
CA SER A 166 10.89 0.15 4.69
C SER A 166 11.07 1.02 3.44
N ILE A 167 10.04 1.00 2.60
CA ILE A 167 9.90 1.86 1.43
C ILE A 167 8.62 2.68 1.66
N THR A 168 8.74 4.00 1.68
CA THR A 168 7.56 4.87 1.68
C THR A 168 7.07 5.05 0.25
N ARG A 169 5.78 4.84 0.05
CA ARG A 169 5.11 5.00 -1.24
C ARG A 169 4.03 6.07 -1.12
N GLU A 170 4.13 7.10 -1.93
CA GLU A 170 3.17 8.20 -2.00
C GLU A 170 2.47 8.19 -3.36
N ILE A 171 1.13 8.24 -3.36
CA ILE A 171 0.33 8.39 -4.57
C ILE A 171 -0.12 9.85 -4.63
N ILE A 172 0.23 10.54 -5.71
CA ILE A 172 -0.08 11.96 -5.93
C ILE A 172 -0.95 12.07 -7.17
N VAL A 173 -2.13 12.68 -7.02
CA VAL A 173 -3.05 12.93 -8.12
C VAL A 173 -3.24 14.43 -8.28
N LYS A 174 -2.91 14.96 -9.45
CA LYS A 174 -3.11 16.38 -9.79
C LYS A 174 -4.23 16.53 -10.81
N ASN A 175 -5.11 17.46 -10.54
CA ASN A 175 -6.18 17.85 -11.45
C ASN A 175 -5.93 19.27 -11.98
N ASN A 176 -5.39 19.37 -13.18
CA ASN A 176 -5.08 20.63 -13.85
C ASN A 176 -6.26 21.18 -14.70
N SER A 177 -7.47 20.67 -14.47
CA SER A 177 -8.69 21.16 -15.11
C SER A 177 -9.52 22.00 -14.14
N SER A 178 -10.39 22.88 -14.66
CA SER A 178 -11.34 23.64 -13.85
C SER A 178 -12.51 22.82 -13.32
N LYS A 179 -12.72 21.60 -13.84
CA LYS A 179 -13.78 20.69 -13.41
C LYS A 179 -13.27 19.76 -12.31
N ASN A 180 -14.14 19.36 -11.41
CA ASN A 180 -13.82 18.35 -10.41
C ASN A 180 -13.44 17.02 -11.07
N PHE A 181 -12.59 16.27 -10.39
CA PHE A 181 -12.19 14.93 -10.79
C PHE A 181 -12.59 13.93 -9.71
N ILE A 182 -13.52 13.05 -10.06
CA ILE A 182 -14.03 12.02 -9.16
C ILE A 182 -13.38 10.70 -9.54
N PHE A 183 -12.66 10.11 -8.58
CA PHE A 183 -11.97 8.83 -8.78
C PHE A 183 -11.97 8.00 -7.49
N ARG A 184 -11.71 6.72 -7.66
CA ARG A 184 -11.43 5.77 -6.60
C ARG A 184 -10.19 4.97 -6.99
N PHE A 185 -9.32 4.68 -6.05
CA PHE A 185 -8.21 3.79 -6.32
C PHE A 185 -8.22 2.55 -5.42
N PHE A 186 -7.55 1.55 -5.92
CA PHE A 186 -7.40 0.25 -5.28
C PHE A 186 -5.93 -0.13 -5.34
N GLU A 187 -5.47 -0.85 -4.34
CA GLU A 187 -4.12 -1.41 -4.29
C GLU A 187 -4.22 -2.93 -4.26
N GLU A 188 -3.71 -3.55 -5.29
CA GLU A 188 -3.70 -5.01 -5.41
C GLU A 188 -2.35 -5.58 -5.02
N SER A 189 -2.36 -6.68 -4.27
CA SER A 189 -1.15 -7.43 -3.96
C SER A 189 -1.41 -8.92 -4.15
N ILE A 190 -0.37 -9.65 -4.56
CA ILE A 190 -0.37 -11.11 -4.61
C ILE A 190 0.84 -11.61 -3.82
N GLY A 191 0.57 -12.53 -2.89
CA GLY A 191 1.60 -13.18 -2.10
C GLY A 191 1.39 -14.69 -2.01
N GLU A 192 2.47 -15.42 -1.78
CA GLU A 192 2.43 -16.85 -1.51
C GLU A 192 1.91 -17.13 -0.11
N VAL A 193 1.01 -18.13 0.00
CA VAL A 193 0.47 -18.67 1.24
C VAL A 193 0.61 -20.19 1.18
N LEU A 194 1.53 -20.74 1.95
CA LEU A 194 1.89 -22.17 1.91
C LEU A 194 1.65 -22.81 3.28
N ALA A 195 0.59 -23.58 3.42
CA ALA A 195 0.15 -24.22 4.66
C ALA A 195 1.23 -25.02 5.40
N GLN A 196 2.23 -25.54 4.71
CA GLN A 196 3.27 -26.40 5.30
C GLN A 196 4.56 -25.65 5.68
N GLU A 197 4.71 -24.37 5.29
CA GLU A 197 5.97 -23.63 5.42
C GLU A 197 5.86 -22.36 6.26
N TYR A 198 4.79 -22.17 7.02
CA TYR A 198 4.54 -20.93 7.77
C TYR A 198 4.53 -19.69 6.88
N TYR A 199 3.90 -19.80 5.71
CA TYR A 199 3.61 -18.69 4.81
C TYR A 199 2.14 -18.32 5.00
N ASP A 200 1.91 -17.26 5.76
CA ASP A 200 0.58 -16.85 6.19
C ASP A 200 0.27 -15.45 5.69
N PHE A 201 -1.00 -15.11 5.73
CA PHE A 201 -1.48 -13.77 5.54
C PHE A 201 -2.02 -13.22 6.86
N GLY A 202 -1.63 -12.00 7.22
CA GLY A 202 -2.11 -11.34 8.44
C GLY A 202 -2.56 -9.92 8.16
N TYR A 203 -3.43 -9.39 9.03
CA TYR A 203 -3.89 -8.02 8.99
C TYR A 203 -4.25 -7.52 10.39
N TYR A 204 -4.36 -6.18 10.53
CA TYR A 204 -4.82 -5.51 11.73
C TYR A 204 -5.96 -4.56 11.37
N ASN A 205 -7.10 -4.73 12.04
CA ASN A 205 -8.34 -4.00 11.78
C ASN A 205 -8.65 -2.92 12.83
N GLY A 206 -7.67 -2.52 13.62
CA GLY A 206 -7.85 -1.54 14.71
C GLY A 206 -8.05 -2.16 16.07
N ASP A 207 -8.53 -3.39 16.17
CA ASP A 207 -8.80 -4.09 17.42
C ASP A 207 -7.77 -5.20 17.69
N GLU A 208 -7.55 -6.09 16.73
CA GLU A 208 -6.68 -7.25 16.88
C GLU A 208 -5.92 -7.60 15.61
N VAL A 209 -4.83 -8.34 15.77
CA VAL A 209 -4.08 -8.95 14.66
C VAL A 209 -4.71 -10.29 14.34
N GLU A 210 -5.28 -10.41 13.16
CA GLU A 210 -5.75 -11.69 12.64
C GLU A 210 -4.71 -12.31 11.70
N ASN A 211 -4.45 -13.60 11.90
CA ASN A 211 -3.65 -14.41 10.99
C ASN A 211 -4.56 -15.44 10.31
N ILE A 212 -4.43 -15.55 9.01
CA ILE A 212 -5.16 -16.53 8.23
C ILE A 212 -4.20 -17.65 7.89
N ASP A 213 -4.28 -18.72 8.69
CA ASP A 213 -3.56 -19.96 8.44
C ASP A 213 -4.09 -20.59 7.16
N SER A 214 -3.18 -20.82 6.24
CA SER A 214 -3.40 -21.60 5.01
C SER A 214 -4.76 -21.43 4.34
N THR A 215 -4.74 -20.82 3.18
CA THR A 215 -5.82 -20.76 2.18
C THR A 215 -7.23 -20.74 2.75
N PRO A 216 -7.84 -19.57 2.89
CA PRO A 216 -9.21 -19.44 3.44
C PRO A 216 -10.15 -20.37 2.71
N SER A 217 -10.95 -21.11 3.49
CA SER A 217 -12.00 -22.00 2.96
C SER A 217 -13.12 -21.20 2.27
N GLU A 218 -13.26 -19.93 2.64
CA GLU A 218 -14.21 -18.99 2.06
C GLU A 218 -13.55 -18.15 0.97
N PRO A 219 -14.18 -18.00 -0.21
CA PRO A 219 -13.56 -17.38 -1.36
C PRO A 219 -13.29 -15.89 -1.23
N LYS A 220 -14.02 -15.18 -0.36
CA LYS A 220 -13.89 -13.72 -0.19
C LYS A 220 -14.26 -13.31 1.23
N LYS A 221 -13.41 -12.53 1.88
CA LYS A 221 -13.74 -11.81 3.13
C LYS A 221 -13.47 -10.32 2.91
N GLU A 222 -14.38 -9.51 3.40
CA GLU A 222 -14.28 -8.05 3.44
C GLU A 222 -13.94 -7.62 4.86
N ILE A 223 -12.98 -6.71 5.02
CA ILE A 223 -12.47 -6.24 6.31
C ILE A 223 -12.37 -4.73 6.23
N ASP A 224 -13.09 -4.04 7.11
CA ASP A 224 -13.07 -2.59 7.20
C ASP A 224 -11.99 -2.09 8.17
N ASP A 225 -11.68 -0.80 8.11
CA ASP A 225 -10.78 -0.08 9.02
C ASP A 225 -9.37 -0.67 9.17
N ILE A 226 -8.85 -1.18 8.07
CA ILE A 226 -7.53 -1.78 7.98
C ILE A 226 -6.41 -0.77 8.22
N SER A 227 -5.48 -1.07 9.14
CA SER A 227 -4.27 -0.28 9.39
C SER A 227 -3.03 -0.88 8.75
N TRP A 228 -2.94 -2.21 8.68
CA TRP A 228 -1.92 -2.90 7.91
C TRP A 228 -2.38 -4.30 7.49
N PHE A 229 -1.77 -4.82 6.45
CA PHE A 229 -1.85 -6.22 6.05
C PHE A 229 -0.52 -6.67 5.48
N GLY A 230 -0.27 -7.98 5.46
CA GLY A 230 0.99 -8.50 4.96
C GLY A 230 1.03 -10.01 4.77
N PHE A 231 2.06 -10.44 4.09
CA PHE A 231 2.38 -11.85 3.85
C PHE A 231 3.59 -12.25 4.67
N SER A 232 3.40 -13.22 5.54
CA SER A 232 4.47 -13.83 6.32
C SER A 232 5.20 -14.88 5.50
N LYS A 233 6.51 -14.91 5.60
CA LYS A 233 7.37 -15.90 4.94
C LYS A 233 8.35 -16.47 5.95
N LYS A 234 7.91 -17.48 6.69
CA LYS A 234 8.68 -18.19 7.71
C LYS A 234 9.25 -17.25 8.80
N TYR A 235 10.28 -16.49 8.49
CA TYR A 235 10.96 -15.58 9.44
C TYR A 235 10.81 -14.10 9.08
N PHE A 236 10.14 -13.79 7.99
CA PHE A 236 10.02 -12.43 7.45
C PHE A 236 8.55 -12.09 7.15
N LEU A 237 8.25 -10.82 7.28
CA LEU A 237 6.94 -10.25 6.94
C LEU A 237 7.13 -9.15 5.90
N VAL A 238 6.37 -9.23 4.82
CA VAL A 238 6.18 -8.10 3.89
C VAL A 238 4.82 -7.49 4.19
N ALA A 239 4.80 -6.27 4.71
CA ALA A 239 3.58 -5.61 5.13
C ALA A 239 3.38 -4.24 4.47
N ASN A 240 2.12 -3.91 4.20
CA ASN A 240 1.68 -2.57 3.84
C ASN A 240 1.11 -1.89 5.09
N LEU A 241 1.80 -0.85 5.56
CA LEU A 241 1.32 0.04 6.60
C LEU A 241 0.55 1.19 5.93
N ILE A 242 -0.70 1.37 6.33
CA ILE A 242 -1.62 2.26 5.64
C ILE A 242 -1.80 3.54 6.45
N GLU A 243 -1.10 4.60 6.07
CA GLU A 243 -1.11 5.89 6.78
C GLU A 243 -2.14 6.90 6.24
N THR A 244 -2.88 6.54 5.18
CA THR A 244 -3.88 7.45 4.61
C THR A 244 -5.13 7.54 5.47
N ALA A 245 -5.68 8.75 5.63
CA ALA A 245 -6.96 8.97 6.32
C ALA A 245 -8.15 8.45 5.49
N GLY A 246 -9.25 8.07 6.17
CA GLY A 246 -10.52 7.66 5.57
C GLY A 246 -10.79 6.15 5.61
N GLU A 247 -12.02 5.80 5.32
CA GLU A 247 -12.51 4.41 5.29
C GLU A 247 -11.79 3.61 4.20
N LYS A 248 -11.40 2.41 4.55
CA LYS A 248 -10.71 1.46 3.67
C LYS A 248 -11.23 0.07 3.93
N THR A 249 -11.39 -0.67 2.87
CA THR A 249 -11.85 -2.05 2.93
C THR A 249 -10.82 -2.95 2.25
N LEU A 250 -10.36 -3.97 2.95
CA LEU A 250 -9.50 -5.00 2.42
C LEU A 250 -10.33 -6.22 2.04
N LYS A 251 -10.17 -6.65 0.81
CA LYS A 251 -10.70 -7.94 0.32
C LYS A 251 -9.56 -8.87 0.03
N TYR A 252 -9.74 -10.15 0.34
CA TYR A 252 -8.78 -11.16 -0.07
C TYR A 252 -9.48 -12.38 -0.67
N GLU A 253 -8.83 -13.01 -1.62
CA GLU A 253 -9.30 -14.23 -2.27
C GLU A 253 -8.15 -15.17 -2.65
N LYS A 254 -8.43 -16.45 -2.64
CA LYS A 254 -7.49 -17.46 -3.12
C LYS A 254 -7.45 -17.46 -4.65
N LYS A 255 -6.27 -17.26 -5.22
CA LYS A 255 -6.07 -17.31 -6.67
C LYS A 255 -5.69 -18.70 -7.17
N SER A 256 -4.88 -19.41 -6.41
CA SER A 256 -4.49 -20.78 -6.67
C SER A 256 -4.22 -21.49 -5.35
N THR A 257 -3.75 -22.73 -5.40
CA THR A 257 -3.42 -23.50 -4.20
C THR A 257 -2.47 -22.74 -3.26
N ASN A 258 -1.57 -21.94 -3.80
CA ASN A 258 -0.48 -21.31 -3.04
C ASN A 258 -0.44 -19.78 -3.16
N LEU A 259 -1.40 -19.14 -3.84
CA LEU A 259 -1.41 -17.69 -4.04
C LEU A 259 -2.68 -17.08 -3.49
N LEU A 260 -2.52 -16.08 -2.65
CA LEU A 260 -3.57 -15.21 -2.15
C LEU A 260 -3.47 -13.85 -2.83
N ARG A 261 -4.59 -13.34 -3.27
CA ARG A 261 -4.76 -12.00 -3.79
C ARG A 261 -5.44 -11.14 -2.74
N THR A 262 -4.95 -9.93 -2.56
CA THR A 262 -5.57 -8.90 -1.72
C THR A 262 -5.87 -7.66 -2.54
N VAL A 263 -6.97 -6.99 -2.23
CA VAL A 263 -7.33 -5.69 -2.82
C VAL A 263 -7.74 -4.75 -1.70
N LEU A 264 -6.93 -3.72 -1.48
CA LEU A 264 -7.28 -2.62 -0.61
C LEU A 264 -8.06 -1.58 -1.41
N SER A 265 -9.28 -1.30 -1.01
CA SER A 265 -10.15 -0.28 -1.59
C SER A 265 -10.08 1.00 -0.77
N HIS A 266 -9.86 2.13 -1.40
CA HIS A 266 -9.93 3.44 -0.77
C HIS A 266 -11.29 4.10 -1.03
N LYS A 267 -11.68 5.06 -0.19
CA LYS A 267 -12.89 5.85 -0.38
C LYS A 267 -12.84 6.62 -1.73
N THR A 268 -14.01 6.90 -2.29
CA THR A 268 -14.12 7.79 -3.45
C THR A 268 -13.64 9.19 -3.11
N ILE A 269 -12.79 9.75 -3.96
CA ILE A 269 -12.18 11.06 -3.82
C ILE A 269 -12.79 11.99 -4.85
N ASN A 270 -13.27 13.15 -4.38
CA ASN A 270 -13.71 14.25 -5.23
C ASN A 270 -12.65 15.36 -5.17
N LEU A 271 -11.74 15.36 -6.14
CA LEU A 271 -10.67 16.34 -6.24
C LEU A 271 -11.17 17.57 -7.01
N LEU A 272 -11.17 18.70 -6.34
CA LEU A 272 -11.60 19.98 -6.93
C LEU A 272 -10.75 20.36 -8.16
N GLY A 273 -11.31 21.22 -9.00
CA GLY A 273 -10.58 21.77 -10.15
C GLY A 273 -9.30 22.50 -9.69
N ASN A 274 -8.21 22.28 -10.42
CA ASN A 274 -6.86 22.77 -10.10
C ASN A 274 -6.33 22.32 -8.72
N GLY A 275 -6.85 21.20 -8.19
CA GLY A 275 -6.44 20.61 -6.91
C GLY A 275 -5.39 19.52 -7.03
N GLN A 276 -4.85 19.14 -5.87
CA GLN A 276 -3.93 18.00 -5.70
C GLN A 276 -4.39 17.15 -4.51
N TYR A 277 -4.27 15.84 -4.65
CA TYR A 277 -4.43 14.84 -3.60
C TYR A 277 -3.09 14.14 -3.39
#